data_cfb04d40ad6947f90f4b2bc519d62780
#
_entry.id   cfb04d40ad6947f90f4b2bc519d62780
#
_cell.length_a   1.000
_cell.length_b   1.000
_cell.length_c   1.000
_cell.angle_alpha   90.00
_cell.angle_beta   90.00
_cell.angle_gamma   90.00
#
_symmetry.space_group_name_H-M   'P 1'
#
loop_
_entity.id
_entity.type
_entity.pdbx_description
1 polymer ?
#
loop_
_entity_poly.entity_id
_entity_poly.type
_entity_poly.pdbx_seq_one_letter_code
_entity_poly.pdbx_strand_id
1 'polypeptide(L)'
;MLRATRVISAAERGNRPVADTLILNYAQRSAQVLTATGLKGGHFEIALAQATRLRTDDALLLEDGSLVEVVAAPEPLIEARAGDVAGNVAGNIASLARLAWHLGDRHIAVQMLPNRIRTRREPGVENLLKSLGAKLALIEAPFEPEGGAYESHAHDYDHDHAHGHHHHDH
;
A
#
# COMPACT_ATOMS: atom_id res chain seq x y z
N MET A 1 10.36 22.43 12.67
CA MET A 1 9.72 21.32 11.90
C MET A 1 10.79 20.26 11.76
N LEU A 2 10.53 19.04 12.25
CA LEU A 2 11.48 17.93 12.15
C LEU A 2 11.31 17.23 10.80
N ARG A 3 12.43 16.76 10.24
CA ARG A 3 12.46 16.11 8.92
C ARG A 3 12.60 14.61 9.06
N ALA A 4 11.78 13.87 8.28
CA ALA A 4 11.84 12.43 8.16
C ALA A 4 12.46 12.05 6.80
N THR A 5 13.50 11.21 6.83
CA THR A 5 14.26 10.82 5.63
C THR A 5 14.28 9.34 5.39
N ARG A 6 13.84 8.53 6.37
CA ARG A 6 13.85 7.07 6.28
C ARG A 6 12.55 6.47 6.80
N VAL A 7 12.07 5.45 6.11
CA VAL A 7 10.96 4.60 6.55
C VAL A 7 11.50 3.42 7.34
N ILE A 8 10.86 3.11 8.45
CA ILE A 8 11.10 1.95 9.28
C ILE A 8 9.83 1.10 9.20
N SER A 9 9.93 -0.11 8.68
CA SER A 9 8.76 -0.99 8.58
C SER A 9 8.22 -1.37 9.96
N ALA A 10 6.95 -1.77 10.03
CA ALA A 10 6.34 -2.24 11.27
C ALA A 10 7.16 -3.36 11.94
N ALA A 11 7.71 -4.28 11.15
CA ALA A 11 8.56 -5.36 11.64
C ALA A 11 9.89 -4.86 12.21
N GLU A 12 10.55 -3.91 11.54
CA GLU A 12 11.81 -3.30 11.98
C GLU A 12 11.60 -2.41 13.22
N ARG A 13 10.47 -1.72 13.29
CA ARG A 13 10.11 -0.88 14.44
C ARG A 13 9.93 -1.71 15.72
N GLY A 14 9.24 -2.83 15.63
CA GLY A 14 8.84 -3.62 16.80
C GLY A 14 8.09 -2.76 17.82
N ASN A 15 8.48 -2.86 19.10
CA ASN A 15 7.84 -2.13 20.21
C ASN A 15 8.54 -0.79 20.55
N ARG A 16 9.35 -0.22 19.63
CA ARG A 16 9.99 1.07 19.90
C ARG A 16 8.93 2.17 20.06
N PRO A 17 9.07 3.06 21.08
CA PRO A 17 8.11 4.12 21.31
C PRO A 17 8.12 5.14 20.16
N VAL A 18 6.95 5.71 19.88
CA VAL A 18 6.77 6.76 18.89
C VAL A 18 6.47 8.10 19.57
N ALA A 19 7.03 9.17 19.03
CA ALA A 19 6.86 10.53 19.53
C ALA A 19 5.45 11.08 19.19
N ASP A 20 4.98 10.80 17.97
CA ASP A 20 3.69 11.26 17.45
C ASP A 20 3.12 10.24 16.43
N THR A 21 1.92 10.50 15.92
CA THR A 21 1.23 9.67 14.92
C THR A 21 0.69 10.55 13.80
N LEU A 22 0.96 10.17 12.55
CA LEU A 22 0.41 10.80 11.35
C LEU A 22 -0.73 9.96 10.80
N ILE A 23 -1.91 10.56 10.62
CA ILE A 23 -3.04 9.93 9.95
C ILE A 23 -3.05 10.43 8.50
N LEU A 24 -2.71 9.55 7.56
CA LEU A 24 -2.49 9.89 6.16
C LEU A 24 -3.36 9.06 5.23
N ASN A 25 -4.00 9.70 4.24
CA ASN A 25 -4.71 8.99 3.19
C ASN A 25 -3.73 8.33 2.20
N TYR A 26 -4.24 7.56 1.24
CA TYR A 26 -3.41 6.84 0.27
C TYR A 26 -2.49 7.76 -0.55
N ALA A 27 -3.00 8.88 -1.04
CA ALA A 27 -2.21 9.83 -1.83
C ALA A 27 -1.06 10.43 -1.01
N GLN A 28 -1.34 10.80 0.24
CA GLN A 28 -0.32 11.31 1.18
C GLN A 28 0.73 10.24 1.50
N ARG A 29 0.32 8.98 1.72
CA ARG A 29 1.22 7.87 2.01
C ARG A 29 2.08 7.44 0.80
N SER A 30 1.71 7.84 -0.40
CA SER A 30 2.45 7.58 -1.65
C SER A 30 3.31 8.76 -2.09
N ALA A 31 3.24 9.90 -1.39
CA ALA A 31 4.00 11.09 -1.73
C ALA A 31 5.46 10.96 -1.29
N GLN A 32 6.41 11.32 -2.16
CA GLN A 32 7.84 11.37 -1.83
C GLN A 32 8.18 12.54 -0.91
N VAL A 33 7.49 13.66 -1.09
CA VAL A 33 7.64 14.88 -0.28
C VAL A 33 6.27 15.31 0.22
N LEU A 34 6.14 15.50 1.51
CA LEU A 34 4.89 15.89 2.15
C LEU A 34 5.20 16.64 3.45
N THR A 35 4.40 17.66 3.78
CA THR A 35 4.32 18.20 5.13
C THR A 35 3.06 17.71 5.81
N ALA A 36 3.17 17.27 7.06
CA ALA A 36 2.05 16.74 7.81
C ALA A 36 2.10 17.17 9.29
N THR A 37 0.94 17.21 9.91
CA THR A 37 0.79 17.49 11.34
C THR A 37 0.35 16.24 12.07
N GLY A 38 1.07 15.87 13.11
CA GLY A 38 0.75 14.73 13.97
C GLY A 38 -0.42 15.00 14.92
N LEU A 39 -0.95 13.94 15.51
CA LEU A 39 -2.06 14.01 16.47
C LEU A 39 -1.73 14.83 17.72
N LYS A 40 -0.44 14.85 18.13
CA LYS A 40 0.02 15.65 19.26
C LYS A 40 0.42 17.09 18.87
N GLY A 41 0.20 17.46 17.59
CA GLY A 41 0.47 18.80 17.08
C GLY A 41 1.91 18.99 16.56
N GLY A 42 2.71 17.94 16.46
CA GLY A 42 4.03 18.01 15.84
C GLY A 42 3.93 18.29 14.33
N HIS A 43 4.81 19.16 13.81
CA HIS A 43 4.89 19.46 12.38
C HIS A 43 6.10 18.75 11.79
N PHE A 44 5.87 17.96 10.73
CA PHE A 44 6.87 17.10 10.13
C PHE A 44 6.97 17.36 8.62
N GLU A 45 8.21 17.38 8.12
CA GLU A 45 8.53 17.33 6.70
C GLU A 45 8.95 15.89 6.36
N ILE A 46 8.23 15.22 5.47
CA ILE A 46 8.61 13.93 4.93
C ILE A 46 9.32 14.19 3.61
N ALA A 47 10.58 13.74 3.48
CA ALA A 47 11.37 13.88 2.27
C ALA A 47 12.17 12.59 2.06
N LEU A 48 11.55 11.64 1.38
CA LEU A 48 12.14 10.32 1.13
C LEU A 48 13.06 10.36 -0.09
N ALA A 49 14.18 9.62 -0.04
CA ALA A 49 15.11 9.52 -1.16
C ALA A 49 14.47 8.87 -2.40
N GLN A 50 13.53 7.97 -2.18
CA GLN A 50 12.75 7.29 -3.23
C GLN A 50 11.27 7.34 -2.85
N ALA A 51 10.40 7.35 -3.88
CA ALA A 51 8.97 7.20 -3.66
C ALA A 51 8.70 5.82 -3.04
N THR A 52 8.29 5.83 -1.78
CA THR A 52 7.97 4.61 -1.02
C THR A 52 6.57 4.76 -0.47
N ARG A 53 5.71 3.76 -0.73
CA ARG A 53 4.38 3.76 -0.16
C ARG A 53 4.45 3.40 1.32
N LEU A 54 4.08 4.35 2.17
CA LEU A 54 3.94 4.14 3.61
C LEU A 54 2.70 3.27 3.88
N ARG A 55 2.86 2.28 4.75
CA ARG A 55 1.76 1.41 5.21
C ARG A 55 1.34 1.79 6.61
N THR A 56 0.18 1.35 7.03
CA THR A 56 -0.21 1.40 8.45
C THR A 56 0.81 0.65 9.29
N ASP A 57 1.12 1.20 10.46
CA ASP A 57 2.11 0.72 11.43
C ASP A 57 3.58 0.91 11.02
N ASP A 58 3.89 1.39 9.81
CA ASP A 58 5.22 1.90 9.51
C ASP A 58 5.55 3.11 10.39
N ALA A 59 6.83 3.40 10.55
CA ALA A 59 7.28 4.60 11.21
C ALA A 59 8.26 5.38 10.34
N LEU A 60 8.30 6.67 10.55
CA LEU A 60 9.26 7.59 9.95
C LEU A 60 10.33 7.92 10.98
N LEU A 61 11.60 7.68 10.62
CA LEU A 61 12.74 8.08 11.41
C LEU A 61 13.03 9.57 11.17
N LEU A 62 12.98 10.34 12.23
CA LEU A 62 13.28 11.78 12.23
C LEU A 62 14.78 12.04 12.41
N GLU A 63 15.23 13.21 12.03
CA GLU A 63 16.62 13.64 12.13
C GLU A 63 17.17 13.68 13.57
N ASP A 64 16.29 13.79 14.58
CA ASP A 64 16.64 13.72 16.00
C ASP A 64 16.66 12.29 16.57
N GLY A 65 16.43 11.27 15.71
CA GLY A 65 16.39 9.86 16.08
C GLY A 65 15.04 9.38 16.63
N SER A 66 14.06 10.26 16.82
CA SER A 66 12.72 9.87 17.24
C SER A 66 11.92 9.25 16.09
N LEU A 67 10.84 8.53 16.41
CA LEU A 67 9.97 7.87 15.46
C LEU A 67 8.58 8.50 15.46
N VAL A 68 8.00 8.65 14.29
CA VAL A 68 6.59 9.03 14.10
C VAL A 68 5.87 7.90 13.37
N GLU A 69 4.80 7.41 13.95
CA GLU A 69 3.99 6.33 13.38
C GLU A 69 3.10 6.82 12.26
N VAL A 70 2.89 5.97 11.25
CA VAL A 70 1.95 6.22 10.16
C VAL A 70 0.71 5.34 10.35
N VAL A 71 -0.46 5.94 10.27
CA VAL A 71 -1.76 5.28 10.29
C VAL A 71 -2.53 5.67 9.04
N ALA A 72 -3.08 4.68 8.34
CA ALA A 72 -3.89 4.92 7.15
C ALA A 72 -5.22 5.57 7.55
N ALA A 73 -5.49 6.76 7.00
CA ALA A 73 -6.77 7.44 7.16
C ALA A 73 -7.90 6.68 6.47
N PRO A 74 -9.11 6.64 7.04
CA PRO A 74 -10.30 6.26 6.29
C PRO A 74 -10.50 7.22 5.10
N GLU A 75 -10.88 6.64 3.95
CA GLU A 75 -11.18 7.42 2.75
C GLU A 75 -12.33 6.76 1.97
N PRO A 76 -13.03 7.51 1.08
CA PRO A 76 -14.14 6.98 0.31
C PRO A 76 -13.68 5.87 -0.65
N LEU A 77 -14.23 4.67 -0.48
CA LEU A 77 -13.91 3.49 -1.28
C LEU A 77 -15.16 2.89 -1.92
N ILE A 78 -14.96 2.18 -3.01
CA ILE A 78 -15.90 1.23 -3.59
C ILE A 78 -15.46 -0.16 -3.14
N GLU A 79 -16.31 -0.87 -2.41
CA GLU A 79 -16.17 -2.29 -2.14
C GLU A 79 -16.98 -3.07 -3.17
N ALA A 80 -16.32 -3.94 -3.93
CA ALA A 80 -16.92 -4.75 -4.97
C ALA A 80 -16.83 -6.24 -4.62
N ARG A 81 -17.96 -6.94 -4.76
CA ARG A 81 -18.08 -8.38 -4.60
C ARG A 81 -18.50 -9.01 -5.92
N ALA A 82 -18.18 -10.29 -6.11
CA ALA A 82 -18.75 -11.06 -7.21
C ALA A 82 -20.28 -11.03 -7.13
N GLY A 83 -20.96 -10.96 -8.26
CA GLY A 83 -22.38 -11.19 -8.31
C GLY A 83 -22.66 -12.63 -7.84
N ASP A 84 -23.49 -12.78 -6.77
CA ASP A 84 -23.69 -14.09 -6.15
C ASP A 84 -24.27 -15.09 -7.11
N VAL A 85 -23.53 -16.17 -7.32
CA VAL A 85 -24.12 -17.49 -7.56
C VAL A 85 -23.99 -18.22 -6.21
N ALA A 86 -25.09 -18.28 -5.46
CA ALA A 86 -25.12 -18.91 -4.17
C ALA A 86 -24.50 -20.31 -4.24
N GLY A 87 -23.51 -20.60 -3.40
CA GLY A 87 -22.83 -21.88 -3.34
C GLY A 87 -21.70 -22.11 -4.35
N ASN A 88 -21.44 -21.18 -5.30
CA ASN A 88 -20.36 -21.30 -6.27
C ASN A 88 -19.10 -20.52 -5.87
N VAL A 89 -18.32 -21.04 -4.92
CA VAL A 89 -17.08 -20.41 -4.45
C VAL A 89 -16.07 -20.20 -5.58
N ALA A 90 -15.90 -21.21 -6.46
CA ALA A 90 -14.95 -21.12 -7.57
C ALA A 90 -15.36 -20.06 -8.60
N GLY A 91 -16.65 -19.95 -8.92
CA GLY A 91 -17.18 -18.90 -9.80
C GLY A 91 -17.03 -17.50 -9.21
N ASN A 92 -17.19 -17.36 -7.91
CA ASN A 92 -17.00 -16.09 -7.21
C ASN A 92 -15.52 -15.64 -7.21
N ILE A 93 -14.58 -16.56 -7.03
CA ILE A 93 -13.15 -16.28 -7.15
C ILE A 93 -12.78 -15.85 -8.57
N ALA A 94 -13.24 -16.58 -9.60
CA ALA A 94 -13.00 -16.23 -10.99
C ALA A 94 -13.58 -14.85 -11.35
N SER A 95 -14.75 -14.50 -10.81
CA SER A 95 -15.37 -13.20 -11.01
C SER A 95 -14.55 -12.08 -10.35
N LEU A 96 -14.07 -12.28 -9.13
CA LEU A 96 -13.20 -11.31 -8.45
C LEU A 96 -11.87 -11.13 -9.18
N ALA A 97 -11.26 -12.22 -9.67
CA ALA A 97 -10.04 -12.17 -10.47
C ALA A 97 -10.25 -11.36 -11.77
N ARG A 98 -11.40 -11.53 -12.44
CA ARG A 98 -11.77 -10.74 -13.62
C ARG A 98 -11.90 -9.25 -13.28
N LEU A 99 -12.57 -8.89 -12.18
CA LEU A 99 -12.68 -7.50 -11.73
C LEU A 99 -11.29 -6.90 -11.47
N ALA A 100 -10.45 -7.62 -10.73
CA ALA A 100 -9.10 -7.17 -10.42
C ALA A 100 -8.24 -6.99 -11.68
N TRP A 101 -8.36 -7.92 -12.65
CA TRP A 101 -7.66 -7.82 -13.93
C TRP A 101 -8.07 -6.57 -14.72
N HIS A 102 -9.37 -6.28 -14.84
CA HIS A 102 -9.86 -5.09 -15.55
C HIS A 102 -9.44 -3.78 -14.87
N LEU A 103 -9.35 -3.76 -13.53
CA LEU A 103 -8.86 -2.60 -12.79
C LEU A 103 -7.34 -2.45 -12.97
N GLY A 104 -6.59 -3.55 -12.87
CA GLY A 104 -5.14 -3.56 -13.06
C GLY A 104 -4.71 -3.16 -14.47
N ASP A 105 -5.43 -3.62 -15.51
CA ASP A 105 -5.23 -3.21 -16.90
C ASP A 105 -5.36 -1.68 -17.11
N ARG A 106 -6.15 -1.02 -16.26
CA ARG A 106 -6.32 0.44 -16.24
C ARG A 106 -5.42 1.15 -15.22
N HIS A 107 -4.46 0.44 -14.63
CA HIS A 107 -3.58 0.96 -13.59
C HIS A 107 -4.32 1.51 -12.35
N ILE A 108 -5.52 1.02 -12.08
CA ILE A 108 -6.30 1.37 -10.90
C ILE A 108 -5.82 0.52 -9.72
N ALA A 109 -5.43 1.18 -8.63
CA ALA A 109 -4.99 0.50 -7.41
C ALA A 109 -6.13 -0.33 -6.79
N VAL A 110 -5.85 -1.56 -6.41
CA VAL A 110 -6.82 -2.53 -5.89
C VAL A 110 -6.31 -3.13 -4.59
N GLN A 111 -7.16 -3.12 -3.56
CA GLN A 111 -6.94 -3.89 -2.33
C GLN A 111 -7.70 -5.20 -2.44
N MET A 112 -6.97 -6.32 -2.38
CA MET A 112 -7.55 -7.66 -2.42
C MET A 112 -7.93 -8.12 -1.00
N LEU A 113 -9.14 -8.63 -0.86
CA LEU A 113 -9.65 -9.26 0.36
C LEU A 113 -10.24 -10.64 0.00
N PRO A 114 -10.40 -11.56 0.94
CA PRO A 114 -10.76 -12.96 0.63
C PRO A 114 -12.00 -13.14 -0.27
N ASN A 115 -13.01 -12.29 -0.14
CA ASN A 115 -14.28 -12.40 -0.87
C ASN A 115 -14.73 -11.09 -1.52
N ARG A 116 -13.87 -10.09 -1.61
CA ARG A 116 -14.16 -8.77 -2.16
C ARG A 116 -12.88 -8.04 -2.54
N ILE A 117 -13.02 -7.01 -3.33
CA ILE A 117 -11.95 -6.07 -3.65
C ILE A 117 -12.40 -4.66 -3.26
N ARG A 118 -11.43 -3.81 -3.00
CA ARG A 118 -11.66 -2.38 -2.75
C ARG A 118 -10.82 -1.55 -3.69
N THR A 119 -11.37 -0.42 -4.10
CA THR A 119 -10.67 0.61 -4.86
C THR A 119 -11.15 1.97 -4.41
N ARG A 120 -10.36 3.01 -4.67
CA ARG A 120 -10.80 4.38 -4.37
C ARG A 120 -11.99 4.76 -5.24
N ARG A 121 -12.84 5.62 -4.71
CA ARG A 121 -13.99 6.14 -5.44
C ARG A 121 -13.51 7.16 -6.46
N GLU A 122 -13.38 6.73 -7.71
CA GLU A 122 -12.95 7.56 -8.83
C GLU A 122 -14.03 7.59 -9.93
N PRO A 123 -14.13 8.69 -10.72
CA PRO A 123 -15.07 8.75 -11.84
C PRO A 123 -14.88 7.57 -12.80
N GLY A 124 -15.99 6.96 -13.22
CA GLY A 124 -15.97 5.85 -14.17
C GLY A 124 -15.70 4.46 -13.60
N VAL A 125 -15.02 4.34 -12.43
CA VAL A 125 -14.72 3.05 -11.81
C VAL A 125 -15.99 2.33 -11.37
N GLU A 126 -16.93 3.04 -10.76
CA GLU A 126 -18.22 2.48 -10.34
C GLU A 126 -19.00 1.91 -11.54
N ASN A 127 -19.06 2.64 -12.66
CA ASN A 127 -19.74 2.19 -13.86
C ASN A 127 -19.05 0.96 -14.50
N LEU A 128 -17.71 0.95 -14.52
CA LEU A 128 -16.94 -0.19 -14.99
C LEU A 128 -17.28 -1.44 -14.18
N LEU A 129 -17.22 -1.37 -12.86
CA LEU A 129 -17.48 -2.51 -11.99
C LEU A 129 -18.93 -3.01 -12.12
N LYS A 130 -19.91 -2.11 -12.23
CA LYS A 130 -21.31 -2.46 -12.51
C LYS A 130 -21.46 -3.17 -13.85
N SER A 131 -20.80 -2.70 -14.90
CA SER A 131 -20.85 -3.33 -16.23
C SER A 131 -20.25 -4.74 -16.24
N LEU A 132 -19.35 -5.04 -15.33
CA LEU A 132 -18.75 -6.35 -15.12
C LEU A 132 -19.57 -7.26 -14.18
N GLY A 133 -20.75 -6.81 -13.75
CA GLY A 133 -21.67 -7.59 -12.92
C GLY A 133 -21.34 -7.61 -11.44
N ALA A 134 -20.48 -6.71 -10.96
CA ALA A 134 -20.14 -6.62 -9.54
C ALA A 134 -21.29 -6.05 -8.71
N LYS A 135 -21.43 -6.55 -7.47
CA LYS A 135 -22.23 -5.93 -6.42
C LYS A 135 -21.36 -4.92 -5.69
N LEU A 136 -21.81 -3.67 -5.60
CA LEU A 136 -21.03 -2.57 -5.05
C LEU A 136 -21.62 -2.05 -3.74
N ALA A 137 -20.72 -1.65 -2.83
CA ALA A 137 -21.03 -0.85 -1.66
C ALA A 137 -20.06 0.33 -1.58
N LEU A 138 -20.56 1.50 -1.24
CA LEU A 138 -19.75 2.67 -0.93
C LEU A 138 -19.45 2.65 0.57
N ILE A 139 -18.17 2.72 0.92
CA ILE A 139 -17.71 2.62 2.30
C ILE A 139 -16.66 3.69 2.59
N GLU A 140 -16.43 3.94 3.87
CA GLU A 140 -15.29 4.69 4.41
C GLU A 140 -14.38 3.70 5.14
N ALA A 141 -13.15 3.54 4.67
CA ALA A 141 -12.18 2.61 5.28
C ALA A 141 -10.75 3.01 4.91
N PRO A 142 -9.75 2.57 5.69
CA PRO A 142 -8.35 2.64 5.27
C PRO A 142 -8.13 1.87 3.95
N PHE A 143 -7.32 2.45 3.06
CA PHE A 143 -7.02 1.85 1.77
C PHE A 143 -5.57 1.35 1.72
N GLU A 144 -5.41 0.04 1.66
CA GLU A 144 -4.11 -0.64 1.58
C GLU A 144 -4.07 -1.53 0.32
N PRO A 145 -3.89 -0.93 -0.89
CA PRO A 145 -3.89 -1.70 -2.12
C PRO A 145 -2.66 -2.58 -2.27
N GLU A 146 -2.77 -3.57 -3.16
CA GLU A 146 -1.63 -4.39 -3.57
C GLU A 146 -0.53 -3.52 -4.20
N GLY A 147 0.72 -3.94 -4.03
CA GLY A 147 1.85 -3.36 -4.74
C GLY A 147 1.79 -3.71 -6.23
N GLY A 148 2.19 -2.77 -7.09
CA GLY A 148 2.37 -3.05 -8.51
C GLY A 148 3.65 -3.87 -8.77
N ALA A 149 3.72 -4.53 -9.93
CA ALA A 149 4.89 -5.32 -10.32
C ALA A 149 6.20 -4.52 -10.36
N TYR A 150 6.12 -3.20 -10.43
CA TYR A 150 7.24 -2.26 -10.47
C TYR A 150 7.45 -1.49 -9.15
N GLU A 151 6.65 -1.75 -8.12
CA GLU A 151 6.99 -1.29 -6.79
C GLU A 151 8.23 -2.06 -6.34
N SER A 152 9.38 -1.39 -6.29
CA SER A 152 10.61 -1.97 -5.76
C SER A 152 10.36 -2.37 -4.32
N HIS A 153 10.16 -3.67 -4.11
CA HIS A 153 10.40 -4.26 -2.83
C HIS A 153 11.90 -4.11 -2.58
N ALA A 154 12.28 -3.22 -1.69
CA ALA A 154 13.63 -3.19 -1.15
C ALA A 154 13.81 -4.46 -0.28
N HIS A 155 13.84 -5.62 -0.94
CA HIS A 155 14.38 -6.84 -0.38
C HIS A 155 15.78 -6.95 -0.96
N ASP A 156 16.77 -6.68 -0.11
CA ASP A 156 18.14 -7.09 -0.27
C ASP A 156 18.19 -8.60 -0.58
N TYR A 157 18.24 -8.93 -1.87
CA TYR A 157 18.80 -10.19 -2.31
C TYR A 157 20.29 -9.95 -2.55
N ASP A 158 21.05 -10.03 -1.46
CA ASP A 158 22.49 -10.16 -1.51
C ASP A 158 22.81 -11.53 -2.13
N HIS A 159 22.84 -11.59 -3.46
CA HIS A 159 23.33 -12.72 -4.20
C HIS A 159 24.84 -12.57 -4.35
N ASP A 160 25.53 -13.06 -3.33
CA ASP A 160 26.97 -13.31 -3.34
C ASP A 160 27.30 -14.38 -4.40
N HIS A 161 27.47 -13.96 -5.66
CA HIS A 161 28.00 -14.81 -6.72
C HIS A 161 29.51 -14.83 -6.65
N ALA A 162 30.06 -15.65 -5.77
CA ALA A 162 31.46 -16.02 -5.80
C ALA A 162 31.71 -16.87 -7.04
N HIS A 163 32.16 -16.26 -8.12
CA HIS A 163 32.72 -16.95 -9.28
C HIS A 163 34.12 -17.45 -8.94
N GLY A 164 34.23 -18.71 -8.52
CA GLY A 164 35.49 -19.41 -8.45
C GLY A 164 36.02 -19.69 -9.86
N HIS A 165 37.08 -19.00 -10.27
CA HIS A 165 37.87 -19.36 -11.45
C HIS A 165 38.69 -20.60 -11.14
N HIS A 166 38.36 -21.73 -11.75
CA HIS A 166 39.28 -22.90 -11.84
C HIS A 166 40.14 -22.71 -13.08
N HIS A 167 41.43 -22.46 -12.85
CA HIS A 167 42.49 -22.68 -13.84
C HIS A 167 42.69 -24.18 -13.96
N HIS A 168 42.61 -24.71 -15.18
CA HIS A 168 43.17 -25.98 -15.57
C HIS A 168 44.37 -25.71 -16.51
N ASP A 169 45.56 -25.93 -15.94
CA ASP A 169 46.76 -26.16 -16.75
C ASP A 169 46.72 -27.63 -17.22
N HIS A 170 46.87 -27.80 -18.57
CA HIS A 170 47.61 -28.86 -19.25
C HIS A 170 47.75 -28.51 -20.72
#